data_f71dc39c547bc8fa6057b24af9889ee7
#
_entry.id   f71dc39c547bc8fa6057b24af9889ee7
#
_cell.length_a   1.000
_cell.length_b   1.000
_cell.length_c   1.000
_cell.angle_alpha   90.00
_cell.angle_beta   90.00
_cell.angle_gamma   90.00
#
_symmetry.space_group_name_H-M   'P 1'
#
loop_
_entity.id
_entity.type
_entity.pdbx_description
1 polymer ?
#
loop_
_entity_poly.entity_id
_entity_poly.type
_entity_poly.pdbx_seq_one_letter_code
_entity_poly.pdbx_strand_id
1 'polypeptide(L)'
;MTNEPTISTTGTATPTTAPTTKLGGFYPVLATRDVAAAREFYTRHLGFEVTFEADWYVSLRRPDAPQYELALLDPAHPTVPEGHRAALRGGLLLNFEVDDVDSEHQRLVAEAGLPEVLSLRTEDFGQRHFIIAAPDGVLIDVITVVPPTEEYAAQYADDALPAST
;
A
#
# COMPACT_ATOMS: atom_id res chain seq x y z
N MET A 1 -31.05 34.34 43.80
CA MET A 1 -30.27 33.12 44.04
C MET A 1 -30.78 32.08 43.04
N THR A 2 -30.18 32.03 41.88
CA THR A 2 -30.55 31.10 40.79
C THR A 2 -29.48 30.00 40.74
N ASN A 3 -29.94 28.79 41.04
CA ASN A 3 -29.11 27.59 41.05
C ASN A 3 -29.05 27.03 39.61
N GLU A 4 -27.90 27.08 38.95
CA GLU A 4 -27.67 26.40 37.67
C GLU A 4 -27.31 24.92 37.93
N PRO A 5 -27.89 23.97 37.17
CA PRO A 5 -27.48 22.57 37.28
C PRO A 5 -26.22 22.31 36.47
N THR A 6 -25.16 21.90 37.13
CA THR A 6 -23.93 21.39 36.51
C THR A 6 -24.20 20.06 35.84
N ILE A 7 -24.17 20.03 34.51
CA ILE A 7 -24.26 18.78 33.75
C ILE A 7 -22.84 18.15 33.73
N SER A 8 -22.66 17.10 34.53
CA SER A 8 -21.47 16.26 34.54
C SER A 8 -21.58 15.25 33.38
N THR A 9 -20.89 15.52 32.27
CA THR A 9 -20.79 14.57 31.14
C THR A 9 -19.70 13.54 31.45
N THR A 10 -20.10 12.45 32.09
CA THR A 10 -19.20 11.28 32.26
C THR A 10 -19.16 10.54 30.93
N GLY A 11 -18.20 10.88 30.10
CA GLY A 11 -17.88 10.12 28.88
C GLY A 11 -17.34 8.74 29.28
N THR A 12 -18.15 7.71 29.11
CA THR A 12 -17.73 6.32 29.26
C THR A 12 -16.84 5.96 28.11
N ALA A 13 -15.53 6.01 28.32
CA ALA A 13 -14.56 5.48 27.35
C ALA A 13 -14.80 3.97 27.21
N THR A 14 -15.14 3.51 26.00
CA THR A 14 -15.24 2.09 25.69
C THR A 14 -13.86 1.48 25.89
N PRO A 15 -13.71 0.41 26.69
CA PRO A 15 -12.40 -0.20 26.92
C PRO A 15 -11.87 -0.77 25.59
N THR A 16 -10.73 -0.27 25.15
CA THR A 16 -10.00 -0.82 24.02
C THR A 16 -9.35 -2.14 24.45
N THR A 17 -9.82 -3.26 23.93
CA THR A 17 -9.22 -4.56 24.20
C THR A 17 -7.97 -4.71 23.29
N ALA A 18 -6.78 -4.68 23.88
CA ALA A 18 -5.54 -4.94 23.16
C ALA A 18 -5.50 -6.40 22.69
N PRO A 19 -4.85 -6.69 21.52
CA PRO A 19 -4.66 -8.05 21.06
C PRO A 19 -3.88 -8.88 22.09
N THR A 20 -4.32 -10.10 22.37
CA THR A 20 -3.64 -11.04 23.29
C THR A 20 -2.65 -11.95 22.58
N THR A 21 -2.64 -11.95 21.24
CA THR A 21 -1.76 -12.78 20.41
C THR A 21 -0.74 -11.91 19.70
N LYS A 22 0.47 -12.47 19.49
CA LYS A 22 1.53 -11.82 18.72
C LYS A 22 1.22 -11.92 17.22
N LEU A 23 1.33 -10.82 16.49
CA LEU A 23 1.28 -10.81 15.04
C LEU A 23 2.53 -11.50 14.47
N GLY A 24 2.34 -12.58 13.68
CA GLY A 24 3.43 -13.33 13.05
C GLY A 24 3.77 -12.85 11.64
N GLY A 25 2.85 -12.18 10.97
CA GLY A 25 3.02 -11.63 9.62
C GLY A 25 1.79 -10.83 9.20
N PHE A 26 1.98 -9.92 8.25
CA PHE A 26 0.90 -9.16 7.64
C PHE A 26 1.25 -8.88 6.18
N TYR A 27 0.37 -9.24 5.27
CA TYR A 27 0.53 -8.96 3.84
C TYR A 27 -0.84 -8.82 3.15
N PRO A 28 -0.94 -7.99 2.12
CA PRO A 28 -2.15 -7.90 1.30
C PRO A 28 -2.31 -9.14 0.41
N VAL A 29 -3.55 -9.55 0.18
CA VAL A 29 -3.92 -10.56 -0.82
C VAL A 29 -4.79 -9.89 -1.87
N LEU A 30 -4.28 -9.82 -3.09
CA LEU A 30 -4.92 -9.13 -4.22
C LEU A 30 -5.78 -10.12 -5.00
N ALA A 31 -7.09 -9.91 -5.00
CA ALA A 31 -8.01 -10.71 -5.80
C ALA A 31 -7.95 -10.24 -7.26
N THR A 32 -7.36 -11.04 -8.13
CA THR A 32 -7.19 -10.74 -9.55
C THR A 32 -7.80 -11.82 -10.45
N ARG A 33 -8.32 -11.42 -11.61
CA ARG A 33 -8.89 -12.36 -12.59
C ARG A 33 -7.83 -13.11 -13.36
N ASP A 34 -6.62 -12.57 -13.45
CA ASP A 34 -5.49 -13.15 -14.15
C ASP A 34 -4.29 -13.18 -13.21
N VAL A 35 -4.21 -14.27 -12.44
CA VAL A 35 -3.12 -14.48 -11.47
C VAL A 35 -1.77 -14.54 -12.19
N ALA A 36 -1.72 -15.13 -13.39
CA ALA A 36 -0.47 -15.27 -14.15
C ALA A 36 0.05 -13.93 -14.65
N ALA A 37 -0.81 -13.09 -15.23
CA ALA A 37 -0.43 -11.75 -15.68
C ALA A 37 -0.02 -10.85 -14.52
N ALA A 38 -0.74 -10.89 -13.40
CA ALA A 38 -0.38 -10.15 -12.21
C ALA A 38 0.97 -10.62 -11.64
N ARG A 39 1.19 -11.94 -11.51
CA ARG A 39 2.47 -12.52 -11.09
C ARG A 39 3.62 -12.02 -11.97
N GLU A 40 3.47 -12.06 -13.30
CA GLU A 40 4.51 -11.59 -14.23
C GLU A 40 4.80 -10.10 -14.01
N PHE A 41 3.78 -9.27 -13.82
CA PHE A 41 3.95 -7.84 -13.57
C PHE A 41 4.77 -7.59 -12.29
N TYR A 42 4.38 -8.17 -11.16
CA TYR A 42 5.07 -7.94 -9.89
C TYR A 42 6.50 -8.51 -9.87
N THR A 43 6.73 -9.65 -10.50
CA THR A 43 8.08 -10.23 -10.56
C THR A 43 8.98 -9.48 -11.53
N ARG A 44 8.49 -9.13 -12.72
CA ARG A 44 9.31 -8.51 -13.78
C ARG A 44 9.59 -7.04 -13.52
N HIS A 45 8.60 -6.29 -13.03
CA HIS A 45 8.67 -4.84 -12.93
C HIS A 45 8.94 -4.33 -11.51
N LEU A 46 8.49 -5.04 -10.49
CA LEU A 46 8.59 -4.61 -9.09
C LEU A 46 9.54 -5.47 -8.24
N GLY A 47 10.29 -6.39 -8.89
CA GLY A 47 11.38 -7.13 -8.25
C GLY A 47 10.94 -8.14 -7.19
N PHE A 48 9.69 -8.60 -7.22
CA PHE A 48 9.25 -9.69 -6.36
C PHE A 48 9.74 -11.05 -6.85
N GLU A 49 9.92 -12.00 -5.94
CA GLU A 49 10.15 -13.40 -6.23
C GLU A 49 8.97 -14.26 -5.75
N VAL A 50 8.71 -15.36 -6.44
CA VAL A 50 7.67 -16.31 -6.06
C VAL A 50 8.19 -17.18 -4.92
N THR A 51 7.43 -17.25 -3.82
CA THR A 51 7.72 -18.12 -2.67
C THR A 51 6.78 -19.34 -2.59
N PHE A 52 5.58 -19.22 -3.17
CA PHE A 52 4.62 -20.29 -3.36
C PHE A 52 3.78 -20.04 -4.60
N GLU A 53 3.46 -21.07 -5.37
CA GLU A 53 2.66 -20.98 -6.58
C GLU A 53 1.71 -22.16 -6.71
N ALA A 54 0.44 -21.83 -6.90
CA ALA A 54 -0.61 -22.72 -7.38
C ALA A 54 -1.35 -22.00 -8.53
N ASP A 55 -2.21 -22.71 -9.24
CA ASP A 55 -3.00 -22.13 -10.35
C ASP A 55 -3.95 -21.02 -9.92
N TRP A 56 -4.36 -20.99 -8.66
CA TRP A 56 -5.31 -20.04 -8.08
C TRP A 56 -4.68 -19.06 -7.07
N TYR A 57 -3.42 -19.27 -6.66
CA TYR A 57 -2.76 -18.48 -5.61
C TYR A 57 -1.26 -18.40 -5.81
N VAL A 58 -0.69 -17.21 -5.66
CA VAL A 58 0.77 -16.99 -5.70
C VAL A 58 1.17 -16.13 -4.51
N SER A 59 2.17 -16.59 -3.73
CA SER A 59 2.83 -15.76 -2.73
C SER A 59 4.08 -15.13 -3.31
N LEU A 60 4.26 -13.86 -3.06
CA LEU A 60 5.36 -13.04 -3.55
C LEU A 60 6.06 -12.33 -2.39
N ARG A 61 7.39 -12.23 -2.49
CA ARG A 61 8.24 -11.59 -1.49
C ARG A 61 9.34 -10.77 -2.16
N ARG A 62 9.74 -9.66 -1.53
CA ARG A 62 10.92 -8.92 -1.96
C ARG A 62 12.20 -9.61 -1.45
N PRO A 63 13.17 -10.01 -2.30
CA PRO A 63 14.39 -10.66 -1.86
C PRO A 63 15.32 -9.73 -1.07
N ASP A 64 15.32 -8.44 -1.39
CA ASP A 64 16.09 -7.39 -0.73
C ASP A 64 15.46 -6.89 0.59
N ALA A 65 14.14 -7.13 0.77
CA ALA A 65 13.37 -6.72 1.93
C ALA A 65 12.30 -7.78 2.26
N PRO A 66 12.69 -8.94 2.83
CA PRO A 66 11.83 -10.12 2.97
C PRO A 66 10.59 -9.94 3.85
N GLN A 67 10.52 -8.86 4.63
CA GLN A 67 9.33 -8.48 5.40
C GLN A 67 8.19 -7.93 4.53
N TYR A 68 8.46 -7.53 3.28
CA TYR A 68 7.46 -7.05 2.35
C TYR A 68 6.99 -8.18 1.44
N GLU A 69 5.79 -8.62 1.72
CA GLU A 69 5.13 -9.72 1.03
C GLU A 69 3.78 -9.25 0.48
N LEU A 70 3.34 -9.88 -0.59
CA LEU A 70 1.97 -9.82 -1.07
C LEU A 70 1.57 -11.16 -1.69
N ALA A 71 0.28 -11.38 -1.86
CA ALA A 71 -0.20 -12.56 -2.56
C ALA A 71 -1.24 -12.20 -3.61
N LEU A 72 -1.35 -13.06 -4.61
CA LEU A 72 -2.33 -12.97 -5.69
C LEU A 72 -3.29 -14.14 -5.56
N LEU A 73 -4.59 -13.89 -5.76
CA LEU A 73 -5.65 -14.87 -5.54
C LEU A 73 -6.68 -14.79 -6.66
N ASP A 74 -7.04 -15.95 -7.23
CA ASP A 74 -8.26 -16.05 -8.05
C ASP A 74 -9.49 -15.97 -7.13
N PRO A 75 -10.31 -14.90 -7.22
CA PRO A 75 -11.48 -14.75 -6.37
C PRO A 75 -12.55 -15.82 -6.59
N ALA A 76 -12.52 -16.56 -7.70
CA ALA A 76 -13.45 -17.68 -7.96
C ALA A 76 -13.13 -18.92 -7.11
N HIS A 77 -11.92 -19.01 -6.54
CA HIS A 77 -11.52 -20.17 -5.74
C HIS A 77 -12.39 -20.33 -4.48
N PRO A 78 -12.78 -21.56 -4.11
CA PRO A 78 -13.69 -21.84 -2.99
C PRO A 78 -13.23 -21.36 -1.61
N THR A 79 -11.96 -21.04 -1.41
CA THR A 79 -11.46 -20.43 -0.16
C THR A 79 -12.04 -19.03 0.07
N VAL A 80 -12.47 -18.35 -1.00
CA VAL A 80 -13.15 -17.07 -0.90
C VAL A 80 -14.62 -17.31 -0.59
N PRO A 81 -15.17 -16.73 0.50
CA PRO A 81 -16.56 -16.90 0.84
C PRO A 81 -17.50 -16.46 -0.28
N GLU A 82 -18.61 -17.19 -0.46
CA GLU A 82 -19.64 -16.81 -1.41
C GLU A 82 -20.17 -15.39 -1.10
N GLY A 83 -20.38 -14.58 -2.13
CA GLY A 83 -20.73 -13.16 -1.99
C GLY A 83 -19.53 -12.20 -1.89
N HIS A 84 -18.32 -12.71 -1.67
CA HIS A 84 -17.08 -11.94 -1.66
C HIS A 84 -16.13 -12.27 -2.83
N ARG A 85 -16.57 -13.11 -3.77
CA ARG A 85 -15.80 -13.59 -4.92
C ARG A 85 -15.77 -12.55 -6.06
N ALA A 86 -15.15 -11.41 -5.79
CA ALA A 86 -14.97 -10.34 -6.76
C ALA A 86 -13.49 -9.98 -6.89
N ALA A 87 -13.03 -9.85 -8.14
CA ALA A 87 -11.73 -9.27 -8.39
C ALA A 87 -11.71 -7.79 -7.95
N LEU A 88 -10.56 -7.33 -7.51
CA LEU A 88 -10.33 -5.93 -7.17
C LEU A 88 -10.66 -5.02 -8.36
N ARG A 89 -11.30 -3.88 -8.11
CA ARG A 89 -11.72 -2.92 -9.13
C ARG A 89 -11.32 -1.48 -8.78
N GLY A 90 -10.20 -1.31 -8.12
CA GLY A 90 -9.74 -0.02 -7.62
C GLY A 90 -9.92 0.11 -6.10
N GLY A 91 -9.59 1.30 -5.58
CA GLY A 91 -9.60 1.56 -4.14
C GLY A 91 -8.41 0.98 -3.37
N LEU A 92 -7.43 0.42 -4.07
CA LEU A 92 -6.17 -0.01 -3.51
C LEU A 92 -5.02 0.70 -4.22
N LEU A 93 -4.15 1.28 -3.42
CA LEU A 93 -2.88 1.88 -3.80
C LEU A 93 -1.78 1.19 -3.01
N LEU A 94 -0.75 0.71 -3.68
CA LEU A 94 0.45 0.16 -3.05
C LEU A 94 1.59 1.16 -3.20
N ASN A 95 2.12 1.61 -2.07
CA ASN A 95 3.23 2.54 -2.02
C ASN A 95 4.57 1.79 -1.98
N PHE A 96 5.49 2.18 -2.85
CA PHE A 96 6.85 1.68 -2.93
C PHE A 96 7.80 2.85 -2.69
N GLU A 97 8.34 2.93 -1.49
CA GLU A 97 9.37 3.94 -1.19
C GLU A 97 10.72 3.46 -1.68
N VAL A 98 11.35 4.27 -2.52
CA VAL A 98 12.64 4.01 -3.16
C VAL A 98 13.59 5.19 -2.93
N ASP A 99 14.88 4.96 -3.05
CA ASP A 99 15.91 5.99 -2.91
C ASP A 99 16.00 6.94 -4.12
N ASP A 100 15.65 6.48 -5.33
CA ASP A 100 15.68 7.26 -6.57
C ASP A 100 14.46 7.02 -7.46
N VAL A 101 13.41 7.81 -7.23
CA VAL A 101 12.16 7.74 -8.00
C VAL A 101 12.34 8.19 -9.46
N ASP A 102 13.28 9.08 -9.75
CA ASP A 102 13.54 9.54 -11.13
C ASP A 102 14.09 8.41 -12.00
N SER A 103 15.03 7.62 -11.47
CA SER A 103 15.53 6.42 -12.14
C SER A 103 14.46 5.35 -12.30
N GLU A 104 13.60 5.15 -11.30
CA GLU A 104 12.47 4.22 -11.39
C GLU A 104 11.42 4.67 -12.42
N HIS A 105 11.13 5.96 -12.51
CA HIS A 105 10.26 6.52 -13.54
C HIS A 105 10.82 6.27 -14.95
N GLN A 106 12.12 6.53 -15.16
CA GLN A 106 12.78 6.23 -16.42
C GLN A 106 12.64 4.74 -16.78
N ARG A 107 12.89 3.86 -15.84
CA ARG A 107 12.85 2.39 -16.03
C ARG A 107 11.43 1.87 -16.30
N LEU A 108 10.45 2.28 -15.50
CA LEU A 108 9.09 1.73 -15.55
C LEU A 108 8.22 2.39 -16.63
N VAL A 109 8.32 3.70 -16.80
CA VAL A 109 7.46 4.46 -17.73
C VAL A 109 8.14 4.61 -19.08
N ALA A 110 9.37 5.16 -19.14
CA ALA A 110 10.00 5.46 -20.42
C ALA A 110 10.53 4.21 -21.13
N GLU A 111 11.14 3.25 -20.41
CA GLU A 111 11.76 2.06 -21.01
C GLU A 111 10.80 0.88 -21.09
N ALA A 112 10.10 0.56 -19.98
CA ALA A 112 9.17 -0.57 -19.96
C ALA A 112 7.78 -0.22 -20.53
N GLY A 113 7.45 1.06 -20.70
CA GLY A 113 6.20 1.53 -21.30
C GLY A 113 4.96 1.23 -20.47
N LEU A 114 5.10 1.17 -19.13
CA LEU A 114 3.95 0.91 -18.26
C LEU A 114 2.99 2.12 -18.24
N PRO A 115 1.67 1.88 -18.09
CA PRO A 115 0.68 2.94 -18.09
C PRO A 115 0.85 3.90 -16.91
N GLU A 116 1.29 5.13 -17.18
CA GLU A 116 1.37 6.20 -16.21
C GLU A 116 -0.02 6.79 -15.95
N VAL A 117 -0.42 6.86 -14.67
CA VAL A 117 -1.70 7.42 -14.22
C VAL A 117 -1.52 8.79 -13.60
N LEU A 118 -0.39 8.98 -12.91
CA LEU A 118 0.04 10.27 -12.36
C LEU A 118 1.48 10.49 -12.76
N SER A 119 1.74 11.62 -13.44
CA SER A 119 3.10 11.96 -13.88
C SER A 119 4.00 12.35 -12.71
N LEU A 120 5.29 12.04 -12.86
CA LEU A 120 6.32 12.32 -11.87
C LEU A 120 6.29 13.79 -11.43
N ARG A 121 6.11 14.02 -10.14
CA ARG A 121 6.05 15.34 -9.53
C ARG A 121 6.43 15.33 -8.05
N THR A 122 6.69 16.50 -7.49
CA THR A 122 6.94 16.70 -6.06
C THR A 122 5.70 17.30 -5.41
N GLU A 123 5.32 16.79 -4.27
CA GLU A 123 4.17 17.21 -3.47
C GLU A 123 4.64 17.94 -2.21
N ASP A 124 3.88 18.92 -1.79
CA ASP A 124 4.17 19.77 -0.62
C ASP A 124 4.18 18.98 0.69
N PHE A 125 3.48 17.83 0.72
CA PHE A 125 3.44 16.94 1.89
C PHE A 125 4.67 16.03 2.04
N GLY A 126 5.69 16.18 1.18
CA GLY A 126 6.98 15.52 1.39
C GLY A 126 7.21 14.26 0.56
N GLN A 127 6.63 14.17 -0.64
CA GLN A 127 6.86 13.07 -1.56
C GLN A 127 7.19 13.59 -2.96
N ARG A 128 8.19 12.96 -3.60
CA ARG A 128 8.38 13.00 -5.03
C ARG A 128 7.99 11.65 -5.60
N HIS A 129 6.99 11.61 -6.47
CA HIS A 129 6.35 10.35 -6.84
C HIS A 129 5.72 10.36 -8.23
N PHE A 130 5.40 9.17 -8.73
CA PHE A 130 4.52 8.93 -9.87
C PHE A 130 3.68 7.68 -9.62
N ILE A 131 2.56 7.55 -10.33
CA ILE A 131 1.67 6.41 -10.20
C ILE A 131 1.52 5.70 -11.54
N ILE A 132 1.67 4.38 -11.52
CA ILE A 132 1.35 3.49 -12.65
C ILE A 132 0.19 2.56 -12.31
N ALA A 133 -0.46 2.00 -13.34
CA ALA A 133 -1.50 1.01 -13.17
C ALA A 133 -0.95 -0.40 -13.43
N ALA A 134 -1.19 -1.31 -12.48
CA ALA A 134 -0.97 -2.74 -12.66
C ALA A 134 -2.12 -3.37 -13.49
N PRO A 135 -1.90 -4.56 -14.12
CA PRO A 135 -2.91 -5.21 -14.97
C PRO A 135 -4.19 -5.61 -14.22
N ASP A 136 -4.11 -5.78 -12.90
CA ASP A 136 -5.24 -6.09 -12.01
C ASP A 136 -6.03 -4.86 -11.55
N GLY A 137 -5.63 -3.65 -11.99
CA GLY A 137 -6.27 -2.38 -11.63
C GLY A 137 -5.81 -1.82 -10.28
N VAL A 138 -4.80 -2.41 -9.66
CA VAL A 138 -4.10 -1.84 -8.50
C VAL A 138 -3.25 -0.67 -8.97
N LEU A 139 -3.27 0.42 -8.23
CA LEU A 139 -2.37 1.54 -8.45
C LEU A 139 -1.06 1.31 -7.67
N ILE A 140 0.05 1.55 -8.34
CA ILE A 140 1.39 1.46 -7.77
C ILE A 140 1.96 2.86 -7.70
N ASP A 141 2.14 3.37 -6.50
CA ASP A 141 2.74 4.67 -6.24
C ASP A 141 4.22 4.47 -5.87
N VAL A 142 5.10 4.98 -6.70
CA VAL A 142 6.56 4.90 -6.51
C VAL A 142 7.04 6.25 -5.99
N ILE A 143 7.69 6.23 -4.83
CA ILE A 143 7.91 7.41 -4.01
C ILE A 143 9.36 7.51 -3.59
N THR A 144 9.96 8.70 -3.70
CA THR A 144 11.09 9.11 -2.86
C THR A 144 10.61 10.14 -1.85
N VAL A 145 10.87 9.86 -0.56
CA VAL A 145 10.52 10.79 0.51
C VAL A 145 11.45 12.00 0.44
N VAL A 146 10.86 13.19 0.44
CA VAL A 146 11.57 14.47 0.42
C VAL A 146 11.09 15.36 1.59
N PRO A 147 11.82 16.39 2.00
CA PRO A 147 11.34 17.26 3.06
C PRO A 147 9.99 17.90 2.70
N PRO A 148 8.98 17.84 3.58
CA PRO A 148 7.72 18.56 3.38
C PRO A 148 7.91 20.06 3.55
N THR A 149 6.96 20.85 3.05
CA THR A 149 6.90 22.28 3.37
C THR A 149 6.63 22.50 4.86
N GLU A 150 6.91 23.71 5.38
CA GLU A 150 6.68 24.05 6.79
C GLU A 150 5.23 23.82 7.23
N GLU A 151 4.26 24.09 6.33
CA GLU A 151 2.84 23.87 6.58
C GLU A 151 2.52 22.41 6.84
N TYR A 152 3.07 21.51 6.03
CA TYR A 152 2.86 20.06 6.20
C TYR A 152 3.72 19.46 7.30
N ALA A 153 4.94 19.97 7.50
CA ALA A 153 5.80 19.52 8.59
C ALA A 153 5.13 19.67 9.96
N ALA A 154 4.35 20.75 10.15
CA ALA A 154 3.60 20.97 11.38
C ALA A 154 2.47 19.96 11.66
N GLN A 155 2.11 19.12 10.69
CA GLN A 155 1.06 18.09 10.81
C GLN A 155 1.62 16.71 11.19
N TYR A 156 2.94 16.53 11.12
CA TYR A 156 3.58 15.30 11.55
C TYR A 156 3.58 15.19 13.08
N ALA A 157 3.49 13.96 13.60
CA ALA A 157 3.79 13.71 15.00
C ALA A 157 5.27 14.00 15.28
N ASP A 158 5.61 14.38 16.52
CA ASP A 158 6.95 14.86 16.91
C ASP A 158 8.12 13.93 16.53
N ASP A 159 7.85 12.61 16.38
CA ASP A 159 8.83 11.57 16.05
C ASP A 159 8.67 10.97 14.63
N ALA A 160 7.77 11.52 13.82
CA ALA A 160 7.39 10.96 12.53
C ALA A 160 7.85 11.79 11.31
N LEU A 161 8.54 12.91 11.51
CA LEU A 161 9.09 13.71 10.41
C LEU A 161 10.14 12.90 9.63
N PRO A 162 10.03 12.80 8.30
CA PRO A 162 11.05 12.19 7.48
C PRO A 162 12.41 12.86 7.70
N ALA A 163 13.44 12.06 7.90
CA ALA A 163 14.80 12.58 7.99
C ALA A 163 15.18 13.23 6.65
N SER A 164 15.70 14.45 6.69
CA SER A 164 16.32 15.08 5.52
C SER A 164 17.55 14.26 5.13
N THR A 165 17.50 13.60 3.98
CA THR A 165 18.66 12.90 3.37
C THR A 165 19.64 13.92 2.78
#